data_d121dbf328381f16a3f967d1dc36a1af
#
_entry.id   d121dbf328381f16a3f967d1dc36a1af
#
_cell.length_a   1.000
_cell.length_b   1.000
_cell.length_c   1.000
_cell.angle_alpha   90.00
_cell.angle_beta   90.00
_cell.angle_gamma   90.00
#
_symmetry.space_group_name_H-M   'P 1'
#
loop_
_entity.id
_entity.type
_entity.pdbx_description
1 polymer ?
#
loop_
_entity_poly.entity_id
_entity_poly.type
_entity_poly.pdbx_seq_one_letter_code
_entity_poly.pdbx_strand_id
1 'polypeptide(L)'
;MSLPTPATARDTAERRSTFSTLRHRDFRLLWIGQLVSVTGSQMQLVAINWHVYLLTKSPLALGGVGLVRVLPIILCSLLGGVVADAVNRKYLMIVTQGAMLISAGVLAAMTASGLASVWPIYILTAIASAAVAFDNPARQALLPTLVPSEEFPNAVSLGLVVFNSAMVVGPALGGLLLSAHGPALIYALNAASFLAVIIALLLMRASDRAEIEKDISKVSIAALGEGLRFVWKTPIIVQTMTLDFIATFFASATALLPIFAEEILHTGATGLGLLAAAPAAGSVITALVMARLGVLSKQGKLVIFSVAVYGAATIVFGLSRWFWLSMLMLAIVGAADTVSTVLRQTIRQMVTPNRLRGRMTSVNMIFFMGGPQLGELEAGVVAALIGSSLSVVAGGVGCVIAVSAACVWAKNLLRYERHSTELESDFVNKPD
;
A
#
# COMPACT_ATOMS: atom_id res chain seq x y z
N MET A 1 -63.14 1.84 -5.07
CA MET A 1 -62.27 0.69 -4.69
C MET A 1 -60.88 1.01 -5.21
N SER A 2 -60.12 1.75 -4.41
CA SER A 2 -58.78 2.26 -4.74
C SER A 2 -57.73 1.21 -4.41
N LEU A 3 -56.98 0.79 -5.44
CA LEU A 3 -55.85 -0.10 -5.28
C LEU A 3 -54.76 0.57 -4.43
N PRO A 4 -54.16 -0.12 -3.45
CA PRO A 4 -53.06 0.47 -2.69
C PRO A 4 -51.82 0.56 -3.58
N THR A 5 -51.26 1.76 -3.62
CA THR A 5 -49.97 2.09 -4.22
C THR A 5 -48.85 1.20 -3.60
N PRO A 6 -47.93 0.61 -4.37
CA PRO A 6 -46.79 -0.06 -3.81
C PRO A 6 -45.78 1.00 -3.32
N ALA A 7 -46.04 1.50 -2.13
CA ALA A 7 -45.09 2.35 -1.41
C ALA A 7 -44.07 1.46 -0.71
N THR A 8 -42.79 1.78 -0.91
CA THR A 8 -41.72 1.66 0.06
C THR A 8 -41.13 0.29 0.36
N ALA A 9 -40.69 -0.45 -0.66
CA ALA A 9 -39.63 -1.45 -0.45
C ALA A 9 -38.19 -0.83 -0.57
N ARG A 10 -38.09 0.49 -0.81
CA ARG A 10 -36.78 1.19 -0.97
C ARG A 10 -36.29 1.93 0.26
N ASP A 11 -37.09 2.08 1.31
CA ASP A 11 -36.74 2.93 2.45
C ASP A 11 -36.26 2.18 3.71
N THR A 12 -36.17 0.86 3.70
CA THR A 12 -35.67 0.07 4.84
C THR A 12 -34.27 -0.52 4.64
N ALA A 13 -33.51 -0.04 3.67
CA ALA A 13 -32.07 -0.15 3.75
C ALA A 13 -31.60 0.81 4.84
N GLU A 14 -31.94 0.50 6.12
CA GLU A 14 -31.26 1.06 7.27
C GLU A 14 -29.78 1.15 6.92
N ARG A 15 -29.18 2.35 6.98
CA ARG A 15 -27.74 2.56 6.91
C ARG A 15 -27.13 1.76 8.05
N ARG A 16 -26.96 0.45 7.84
CA ARG A 16 -26.24 -0.38 8.81
C ARG A 16 -24.87 0.24 8.98
N SER A 17 -24.58 0.65 10.20
CA SER A 17 -23.28 1.22 10.54
C SER A 17 -22.19 0.32 9.98
N THR A 18 -21.16 0.89 9.35
CA THR A 18 -19.99 0.13 8.85
C THR A 18 -19.41 -0.80 9.90
N PHE A 19 -19.52 -0.41 11.18
CA PHE A 19 -19.09 -1.20 12.33
C PHE A 19 -20.01 -2.39 12.65
N SER A 20 -21.19 -2.52 12.03
CA SER A 20 -22.08 -3.67 12.26
C SER A 20 -21.42 -4.99 11.87
N THR A 21 -20.55 -4.97 10.88
CA THR A 21 -19.78 -6.12 10.39
C THR A 21 -18.88 -6.75 11.48
N LEU A 22 -18.45 -5.95 12.48
CA LEU A 22 -17.71 -6.47 13.64
C LEU A 22 -18.54 -7.35 14.58
N ARG A 23 -19.87 -7.46 14.37
CA ARG A 23 -20.72 -8.42 15.10
C ARG A 23 -20.40 -9.86 14.70
N HIS A 24 -19.94 -10.08 13.46
CA HIS A 24 -19.50 -11.40 13.02
C HIS A 24 -18.20 -11.78 13.75
N ARG A 25 -18.28 -12.82 14.57
CA ARG A 25 -17.18 -13.23 15.48
C ARG A 25 -15.89 -13.49 14.72
N ASP A 26 -15.94 -14.24 13.64
CA ASP A 26 -14.77 -14.68 12.91
C ASP A 26 -14.13 -13.49 12.14
N PHE A 27 -14.94 -12.62 11.56
CA PHE A 27 -14.46 -11.38 10.97
C PHE A 27 -13.79 -10.47 12.02
N ARG A 28 -14.40 -10.30 13.20
CA ARG A 28 -13.84 -9.49 14.29
C ARG A 28 -12.51 -10.02 14.78
N LEU A 29 -12.36 -11.35 14.92
CA LEU A 29 -11.10 -11.99 15.31
C LEU A 29 -10.01 -11.68 14.27
N LEU A 30 -10.30 -11.87 12.99
CA LEU A 30 -9.36 -11.56 11.92
C LEU A 30 -9.02 -10.06 11.88
N TRP A 31 -10.02 -9.19 12.01
CA TRP A 31 -9.85 -7.73 11.94
C TRP A 31 -8.94 -7.21 13.07
N ILE A 32 -9.17 -7.64 14.31
CA ILE A 32 -8.32 -7.26 15.46
C ILE A 32 -6.91 -7.82 15.29
N GLY A 33 -6.77 -9.10 14.92
CA GLY A 33 -5.47 -9.70 14.65
C GLY A 33 -4.70 -8.93 13.58
N GLN A 34 -5.35 -8.56 12.48
CA GLN A 34 -4.75 -7.78 11.41
C GLN A 34 -4.36 -6.37 11.85
N LEU A 35 -5.18 -5.69 12.67
CA LEU A 35 -4.84 -4.36 13.17
C LEU A 35 -3.52 -4.40 13.97
N VAL A 36 -3.36 -5.37 14.84
CA VAL A 36 -2.15 -5.55 15.65
C VAL A 36 -0.96 -5.94 14.76
N SER A 37 -1.15 -6.90 13.85
CA SER A 37 -0.08 -7.42 13.00
C SER A 37 0.41 -6.42 11.96
N VAL A 38 -0.50 -5.68 11.29
CA VAL A 38 -0.09 -4.68 10.31
C VAL A 38 0.61 -3.51 11.00
N THR A 39 0.14 -3.10 12.20
CA THR A 39 0.81 -2.07 13.00
C THR A 39 2.22 -2.53 13.40
N GLY A 40 2.38 -3.75 13.90
CA GLY A 40 3.67 -4.35 14.24
C GLY A 40 4.62 -4.42 13.03
N SER A 41 4.10 -4.79 11.86
CA SER A 41 4.88 -4.84 10.62
C SER A 41 5.37 -3.46 10.17
N GLN A 42 4.57 -2.42 10.34
CA GLN A 42 5.00 -1.04 10.06
C GLN A 42 6.04 -0.52 11.06
N MET A 43 5.90 -0.88 12.34
CA MET A 43 6.94 -0.62 13.34
C MET A 43 8.25 -1.32 12.97
N GLN A 44 8.19 -2.60 12.57
CA GLN A 44 9.35 -3.37 12.16
C GLN A 44 10.04 -2.79 10.93
N LEU A 45 9.31 -2.24 9.97
CA LEU A 45 9.89 -1.60 8.80
C LEU A 45 10.78 -0.41 9.17
N VAL A 46 10.31 0.43 10.09
CA VAL A 46 11.11 1.55 10.62
C VAL A 46 12.34 1.02 11.35
N ALA A 47 12.16 -0.03 12.17
CA ALA A 47 13.27 -0.64 12.91
C ALA A 47 14.32 -1.28 11.99
N ILE A 48 13.91 -1.96 10.90
CA ILE A 48 14.84 -2.54 9.91
C ILE A 48 15.68 -1.42 9.26
N ASN A 49 15.05 -0.37 8.75
CA ASN A 49 15.74 0.73 8.12
C ASN A 49 16.73 1.41 9.09
N TRP A 50 16.32 1.66 10.31
CA TRP A 50 17.18 2.21 11.35
C TRP A 50 18.34 1.29 11.71
N HIS A 51 18.05 -0.01 11.89
CA HIS A 51 19.07 -1.00 12.27
C HIS A 51 20.13 -1.19 11.17
N VAL A 52 19.70 -1.29 9.90
CA VAL A 52 20.62 -1.34 8.75
C VAL A 52 21.46 -0.07 8.68
N TYR A 53 20.87 1.11 8.93
CA TYR A 53 21.62 2.35 8.99
C TYR A 53 22.65 2.36 10.12
N LEU A 54 22.31 1.93 11.34
CA LEU A 54 23.24 1.87 12.47
C LEU A 54 24.43 0.96 12.19
N LEU A 55 24.19 -0.19 11.53
CA LEU A 55 25.21 -1.18 11.23
C LEU A 55 26.16 -0.76 10.10
N THR A 56 25.66 0.00 9.12
CA THR A 56 26.42 0.25 7.87
C THR A 56 26.76 1.71 7.63
N LYS A 57 25.95 2.65 8.13
CA LYS A 57 25.99 4.07 7.76
C LYS A 57 25.95 4.29 6.23
N SER A 58 25.40 3.32 5.47
CA SER A 58 25.44 3.29 4.01
C SER A 58 24.06 3.54 3.40
N PRO A 59 23.92 4.58 2.56
CA PRO A 59 22.70 4.79 1.78
C PRO A 59 22.37 3.63 0.86
N LEU A 60 23.41 2.98 0.28
CA LEU A 60 23.25 1.83 -0.60
C LEU A 60 22.63 0.63 0.14
N ALA A 61 23.05 0.39 1.38
CA ALA A 61 22.48 -0.67 2.20
C ALA A 61 20.99 -0.38 2.54
N LEU A 62 20.64 0.88 2.77
CA LEU A 62 19.25 1.28 2.97
C LEU A 62 18.40 1.05 1.71
N GLY A 63 18.90 1.43 0.53
CA GLY A 63 18.24 1.13 -0.74
C GLY A 63 18.09 -0.38 -1.00
N GLY A 64 19.05 -1.19 -0.53
CA GLY A 64 19.01 -2.64 -0.58
C GLY A 64 17.83 -3.26 0.17
N VAL A 65 17.32 -2.63 1.24
CA VAL A 65 16.11 -3.09 1.94
C VAL A 65 14.89 -3.10 1.01
N GLY A 66 14.71 -2.07 0.18
CA GLY A 66 13.65 -2.02 -0.82
C GLY A 66 13.74 -3.18 -1.81
N LEU A 67 14.93 -3.45 -2.35
CA LEU A 67 15.15 -4.55 -3.29
C LEU A 67 14.85 -5.92 -2.66
N VAL A 68 15.34 -6.16 -1.45
CA VAL A 68 15.15 -7.41 -0.71
C VAL A 68 13.67 -7.68 -0.40
N ARG A 69 12.87 -6.63 -0.27
CA ARG A 69 11.42 -6.73 -0.07
C ARG A 69 10.67 -6.99 -1.38
N VAL A 70 10.98 -6.25 -2.43
CA VAL A 70 10.19 -6.33 -3.67
C VAL A 70 10.49 -7.59 -4.48
N LEU A 71 11.74 -8.04 -4.51
CA LEU A 71 12.14 -9.17 -5.33
C LEU A 71 11.38 -10.47 -4.99
N PRO A 72 11.29 -10.89 -3.70
CA PRO A 72 10.47 -12.05 -3.33
C PRO A 72 8.98 -11.85 -3.62
N ILE A 73 8.44 -10.63 -3.42
CA ILE A 73 7.03 -10.35 -3.71
C ILE A 73 6.76 -10.54 -5.20
N ILE A 74 7.59 -10.01 -6.10
CA ILE A 74 7.40 -10.16 -7.55
C ILE A 74 7.51 -11.64 -7.97
N LEU A 75 8.54 -12.34 -7.49
CA LEU A 75 8.78 -13.73 -7.86
C LEU A 75 7.68 -14.68 -7.34
N CYS A 76 7.18 -14.42 -6.13
CA CYS A 76 6.20 -15.30 -5.48
C CYS A 76 4.75 -14.90 -5.74
N SER A 77 4.45 -13.66 -6.18
CA SER A 77 3.06 -13.18 -6.31
C SER A 77 2.23 -13.97 -7.32
N LEU A 78 2.84 -14.40 -8.42
CA LEU A 78 2.16 -15.23 -9.43
C LEU A 78 1.81 -16.62 -8.86
N LEU A 79 2.70 -17.18 -8.06
CA LEU A 79 2.50 -18.48 -7.40
C LEU A 79 1.51 -18.33 -6.23
N GLY A 80 1.54 -17.20 -5.52
CA GLY A 80 0.72 -16.93 -4.35
C GLY A 80 -0.78 -17.01 -4.65
N GLY A 81 -1.23 -16.45 -5.77
CA GLY A 81 -2.63 -16.56 -6.20
C GLY A 81 -3.04 -18.00 -6.50
N VAL A 82 -2.23 -18.72 -7.30
CA VAL A 82 -2.50 -20.12 -7.66
C VAL A 82 -2.54 -21.03 -6.42
N VAL A 83 -1.61 -20.83 -5.49
CA VAL A 83 -1.57 -21.61 -4.23
C VAL A 83 -2.76 -21.28 -3.34
N ALA A 84 -3.15 -20.00 -3.23
CA ALA A 84 -4.30 -19.58 -2.42
C ALA A 84 -5.64 -20.16 -2.93
N ASP A 85 -5.73 -20.43 -4.24
CA ASP A 85 -6.91 -21.08 -4.83
C ASP A 85 -6.88 -22.62 -4.69
N ALA A 86 -5.68 -23.21 -4.56
CA ALA A 86 -5.49 -24.67 -4.53
C ALA A 86 -5.51 -25.27 -3.12
N VAL A 87 -5.25 -24.47 -2.07
CA VAL A 87 -5.14 -24.96 -0.69
C VAL A 87 -6.13 -24.25 0.23
N ASN A 88 -6.35 -24.85 1.43
CA ASN A 88 -7.14 -24.22 2.47
C ASN A 88 -6.52 -22.88 2.87
N ARG A 89 -7.26 -21.79 2.64
CA ARG A 89 -6.81 -20.38 2.83
C ARG A 89 -6.43 -20.10 4.27
N LYS A 90 -7.20 -20.61 5.24
CA LYS A 90 -6.91 -20.47 6.67
C LYS A 90 -5.59 -21.16 7.03
N TYR A 91 -5.35 -22.37 6.52
CA TYR A 91 -4.11 -23.09 6.74
C TYR A 91 -2.91 -22.37 6.09
N LEU A 92 -3.07 -21.89 4.85
CA LEU A 92 -2.04 -21.11 4.17
C LEU A 92 -1.66 -19.86 4.98
N MET A 93 -2.64 -19.12 5.49
CA MET A 93 -2.38 -17.97 6.36
C MET A 93 -1.65 -18.37 7.65
N ILE A 94 -1.98 -19.50 8.28
CA ILE A 94 -1.25 -19.96 9.49
C ILE A 94 0.22 -20.24 9.16
N VAL A 95 0.51 -20.86 8.03
CA VAL A 95 1.90 -21.16 7.59
C VAL A 95 2.66 -19.86 7.28
N THR A 96 2.06 -18.94 6.54
CA THR A 96 2.70 -17.66 6.19
C THR A 96 2.94 -16.77 7.42
N GLN A 97 1.95 -16.67 8.31
CA GLN A 97 2.08 -15.96 9.58
C GLN A 97 3.13 -16.62 10.49
N GLY A 98 3.24 -17.96 10.47
CA GLY A 98 4.29 -18.72 11.17
C GLY A 98 5.69 -18.40 10.63
N ALA A 99 5.85 -18.32 9.31
CA ALA A 99 7.11 -17.92 8.69
C ALA A 99 7.52 -16.49 9.06
N MET A 100 6.56 -15.55 9.07
CA MET A 100 6.79 -14.16 9.50
C MET A 100 7.13 -14.07 10.99
N LEU A 101 6.43 -14.83 11.84
CA LEU A 101 6.71 -14.93 13.28
C LEU A 101 8.14 -15.43 13.53
N ILE A 102 8.54 -16.52 12.88
CA ILE A 102 9.87 -17.09 13.02
C ILE A 102 10.92 -16.07 12.55
N SER A 103 10.72 -15.44 11.39
CA SER A 103 11.64 -14.44 10.86
C SER A 103 11.82 -13.26 11.83
N ALA A 104 10.73 -12.71 12.36
CA ALA A 104 10.78 -11.61 13.33
C ALA A 104 11.39 -12.07 14.67
N GLY A 105 11.05 -13.27 15.14
CA GLY A 105 11.60 -13.85 16.38
C GLY A 105 13.11 -14.10 16.30
N VAL A 106 13.60 -14.62 15.18
CA VAL A 106 15.03 -14.80 14.94
C VAL A 106 15.75 -13.44 14.88
N LEU A 107 15.16 -12.44 14.20
CA LEU A 107 15.71 -11.08 14.20
C LEU A 107 15.80 -10.50 15.61
N ALA A 108 14.76 -10.69 16.42
CA ALA A 108 14.75 -10.24 17.81
C ALA A 108 15.88 -10.91 18.62
N ALA A 109 16.00 -12.24 18.53
CA ALA A 109 17.02 -13.00 19.26
C ALA A 109 18.43 -12.62 18.83
N MET A 110 18.71 -12.53 17.52
CA MET A 110 20.02 -12.13 16.99
C MET A 110 20.38 -10.69 17.41
N THR A 111 19.41 -9.80 17.42
CA THR A 111 19.63 -8.41 17.82
C THR A 111 19.91 -8.31 19.31
N ALA A 112 19.15 -9.02 20.15
CA ALA A 112 19.32 -9.02 21.59
C ALA A 112 20.66 -9.66 22.03
N SER A 113 21.15 -10.65 21.27
CA SER A 113 22.46 -11.30 21.53
C SER A 113 23.66 -10.56 20.91
N GLY A 114 23.45 -9.44 20.22
CA GLY A 114 24.54 -8.69 19.55
C GLY A 114 25.10 -9.36 18.30
N LEU A 115 24.44 -10.40 17.79
CA LEU A 115 24.87 -11.15 16.59
C LEU A 115 24.26 -10.61 15.29
N ALA A 116 23.47 -9.53 15.38
CA ALA A 116 22.83 -8.97 14.22
C ALA A 116 23.84 -8.36 13.24
N SER A 117 23.67 -8.69 11.96
CA SER A 117 24.39 -8.09 10.85
C SER A 117 23.45 -7.86 9.67
N VAL A 118 23.89 -7.18 8.62
CA VAL A 118 23.03 -6.78 7.50
C VAL A 118 22.47 -7.99 6.75
N TRP A 119 23.27 -9.01 6.52
CA TRP A 119 22.86 -10.17 5.73
C TRP A 119 21.72 -10.99 6.36
N PRO A 120 21.75 -11.36 7.65
CA PRO A 120 20.59 -11.95 8.31
C PRO A 120 19.34 -11.08 8.26
N ILE A 121 19.47 -9.74 8.43
CA ILE A 121 18.34 -8.82 8.31
C ILE A 121 17.73 -8.92 6.91
N TYR A 122 18.54 -8.89 5.86
CA TYR A 122 18.09 -9.01 4.47
C TYR A 122 17.43 -10.37 4.20
N ILE A 123 18.06 -11.47 4.59
CA ILE A 123 17.52 -12.82 4.34
C ILE A 123 16.18 -13.01 5.04
N LEU A 124 16.08 -12.65 6.33
CA LEU A 124 14.85 -12.81 7.10
C LEU A 124 13.75 -11.85 6.60
N THR A 125 14.11 -10.64 6.15
CA THR A 125 13.18 -9.72 5.49
C THR A 125 12.68 -10.27 4.16
N ALA A 126 13.55 -10.91 3.36
CA ALA A 126 13.17 -11.56 2.11
C ALA A 126 12.20 -12.72 2.35
N ILE A 127 12.47 -13.57 3.35
CA ILE A 127 11.57 -14.68 3.73
C ILE A 127 10.20 -14.15 4.17
N ALA A 128 10.18 -13.13 5.02
CA ALA A 128 8.93 -12.48 5.45
C ALA A 128 8.17 -11.88 4.25
N SER A 129 8.87 -11.23 3.31
CA SER A 129 8.26 -10.65 2.11
C SER A 129 7.70 -11.71 1.15
N ALA A 130 8.39 -12.85 1.02
CA ALA A 130 7.86 -14.00 0.29
C ALA A 130 6.58 -14.53 0.95
N ALA A 131 6.54 -14.65 2.28
CA ALA A 131 5.35 -15.08 3.01
C ALA A 131 4.17 -14.11 2.78
N VAL A 132 4.41 -12.79 2.76
CA VAL A 132 3.38 -11.76 2.45
C VAL A 132 2.78 -11.96 1.07
N ALA A 133 3.57 -12.41 0.07
CA ALA A 133 3.08 -12.65 -1.29
C ALA A 133 2.03 -13.78 -1.37
N PHE A 134 2.07 -14.73 -0.44
CA PHE A 134 1.05 -15.78 -0.29
C PHE A 134 -0.07 -15.39 0.68
N ASP A 135 0.24 -14.68 1.76
CA ASP A 135 -0.73 -14.25 2.77
C ASP A 135 -1.81 -13.32 2.20
N ASN A 136 -1.41 -12.34 1.40
CA ASN A 136 -2.32 -11.35 0.85
C ASN A 136 -3.46 -11.95 0.01
N PRO A 137 -3.22 -12.80 -1.01
CA PRO A 137 -4.29 -13.42 -1.79
C PRO A 137 -5.14 -14.37 -0.94
N ALA A 138 -4.54 -15.15 -0.04
CA ALA A 138 -5.27 -16.03 0.87
C ALA A 138 -6.24 -15.26 1.76
N ARG A 139 -5.80 -14.15 2.33
CA ARG A 139 -6.63 -13.27 3.15
C ARG A 139 -7.76 -12.61 2.36
N GLN A 140 -7.48 -12.11 1.15
CA GLN A 140 -8.52 -11.52 0.30
C GLN A 140 -9.57 -12.54 -0.10
N ALA A 141 -9.17 -13.78 -0.36
CA ALA A 141 -10.07 -14.87 -0.70
C ALA A 141 -10.85 -15.42 0.53
N LEU A 142 -10.30 -15.29 1.74
CA LEU A 142 -10.99 -15.68 2.99
C LEU A 142 -12.07 -14.66 3.40
N LEU A 143 -11.84 -13.36 3.16
CA LEU A 143 -12.70 -12.28 3.64
C LEU A 143 -14.18 -12.43 3.26
N PRO A 144 -14.56 -12.78 2.00
CA PRO A 144 -15.96 -12.96 1.62
C PRO A 144 -16.68 -14.11 2.34
N THR A 145 -15.93 -15.09 2.89
CA THR A 145 -16.52 -16.23 3.60
C THR A 145 -16.85 -15.94 5.06
N LEU A 146 -16.42 -14.78 5.58
CA LEU A 146 -16.55 -14.37 6.99
C LEU A 146 -17.76 -13.47 7.24
N VAL A 147 -18.34 -12.90 6.19
CA VAL A 147 -19.44 -11.94 6.27
C VAL A 147 -20.47 -12.22 5.18
N PRO A 148 -21.75 -11.86 5.38
CA PRO A 148 -22.75 -11.90 4.33
C PRO A 148 -22.38 -11.00 3.13
N SER A 149 -22.85 -11.36 1.93
CA SER A 149 -22.55 -10.63 0.69
C SER A 149 -22.92 -9.15 0.75
N GLU A 150 -24.02 -8.81 1.46
CA GLU A 150 -24.52 -7.45 1.63
C GLU A 150 -23.57 -6.59 2.50
N GLU A 151 -22.83 -7.22 3.42
CA GLU A 151 -21.90 -6.54 4.33
C GLU A 151 -20.45 -6.57 3.82
N PHE A 152 -20.17 -7.26 2.72
CA PHE A 152 -18.82 -7.35 2.14
C PHE A 152 -18.17 -5.99 1.84
N PRO A 153 -18.87 -4.98 1.29
CA PRO A 153 -18.29 -3.65 1.10
C PRO A 153 -17.85 -2.98 2.42
N ASN A 154 -18.61 -3.21 3.50
CA ASN A 154 -18.25 -2.71 4.83
C ASN A 154 -17.00 -3.41 5.38
N ALA A 155 -16.89 -4.74 5.18
CA ALA A 155 -15.70 -5.50 5.57
C ALA A 155 -14.43 -5.00 4.86
N VAL A 156 -14.52 -4.74 3.55
CA VAL A 156 -13.42 -4.14 2.77
C VAL A 156 -13.06 -2.76 3.30
N SER A 157 -14.05 -1.91 3.58
CA SER A 157 -13.83 -0.56 4.14
C SER A 157 -13.13 -0.62 5.50
N LEU A 158 -13.53 -1.54 6.38
CA LEU A 158 -12.86 -1.76 7.67
C LEU A 158 -11.43 -2.27 7.52
N GLY A 159 -11.15 -3.07 6.49
CA GLY A 159 -9.78 -3.48 6.13
C GLY A 159 -8.89 -2.29 5.73
N LEU A 160 -9.44 -1.33 4.97
CA LEU A 160 -8.73 -0.10 4.63
C LEU A 160 -8.47 0.78 5.87
N VAL A 161 -9.41 0.84 6.82
CA VAL A 161 -9.20 1.54 8.10
C VAL A 161 -8.02 0.94 8.87
N VAL A 162 -7.93 -0.40 8.95
CA VAL A 162 -6.79 -1.08 9.57
C VAL A 162 -5.49 -0.66 8.91
N PHE A 163 -5.42 -0.78 7.58
CA PHE A 163 -4.20 -0.48 6.83
C PHE A 163 -3.75 0.97 7.01
N ASN A 164 -4.66 1.94 6.80
CA ASN A 164 -4.34 3.35 6.91
C ASN A 164 -3.98 3.76 8.35
N SER A 165 -4.67 3.22 9.36
CA SER A 165 -4.33 3.47 10.77
C SER A 165 -2.95 2.94 11.10
N ALA A 166 -2.61 1.72 10.65
CA ALA A 166 -1.32 1.11 10.89
C ALA A 166 -0.16 1.88 10.20
N MET A 167 -0.40 2.45 9.01
CA MET A 167 0.58 3.27 8.29
C MET A 167 0.92 4.58 9.00
N VAL A 168 0.03 5.12 9.84
CA VAL A 168 0.28 6.31 10.67
C VAL A 168 0.84 5.91 12.03
N VAL A 169 0.13 5.02 12.73
CA VAL A 169 0.42 4.67 14.12
C VAL A 169 1.67 3.80 14.22
N GLY A 170 1.87 2.86 13.29
CA GLY A 170 2.99 1.93 13.30
C GLY A 170 4.35 2.63 13.30
N PRO A 171 4.68 3.46 12.31
CA PRO A 171 5.95 4.16 12.29
C PRO A 171 6.15 5.10 13.48
N ALA A 172 5.11 5.82 13.91
CA ALA A 172 5.20 6.73 15.06
C ALA A 172 5.53 5.97 16.36
N LEU A 173 4.78 4.88 16.65
CA LEU A 173 5.07 4.01 17.79
C LEU A 173 6.43 3.31 17.63
N GLY A 174 6.75 2.87 16.41
CA GLY A 174 8.03 2.26 16.08
C GLY A 174 9.20 3.17 16.42
N GLY A 175 9.17 4.43 16.00
CA GLY A 175 10.22 5.40 16.31
C GLY A 175 10.36 5.68 17.82
N LEU A 176 9.22 5.81 18.51
CA LEU A 176 9.22 6.04 19.97
C LEU A 176 9.83 4.84 20.73
N LEU A 177 9.38 3.63 20.44
CA LEU A 177 9.89 2.42 21.09
C LEU A 177 11.34 2.13 20.72
N LEU A 178 11.72 2.44 19.46
CA LEU A 178 13.08 2.27 18.95
C LEU A 178 14.07 3.17 19.72
N SER A 179 13.68 4.42 20.00
CA SER A 179 14.53 5.34 20.76
C SER A 179 14.71 4.93 22.22
N ALA A 180 13.68 4.30 22.82
CA ALA A 180 13.70 3.91 24.23
C ALA A 180 14.36 2.54 24.47
N HIS A 181 14.15 1.57 23.58
CA HIS A 181 14.49 0.15 23.83
C HIS A 181 15.28 -0.51 22.70
N GLY A 182 15.53 0.19 21.61
CA GLY A 182 16.23 -0.35 20.43
C GLY A 182 15.40 -1.30 19.57
N PRO A 183 15.99 -1.85 18.49
CA PRO A 183 15.28 -2.63 17.49
C PRO A 183 14.81 -4.02 17.96
N ALA A 184 15.51 -4.64 18.93
CA ALA A 184 15.20 -5.99 19.41
C ALA A 184 13.76 -6.09 19.96
N LEU A 185 13.32 -5.11 20.76
CA LEU A 185 11.96 -5.08 21.30
C LEU A 185 10.92 -5.00 20.18
N ILE A 186 11.16 -4.19 19.15
CA ILE A 186 10.21 -4.03 18.02
C ILE A 186 10.06 -5.35 17.27
N TYR A 187 11.16 -6.04 17.01
CA TYR A 187 11.13 -7.36 16.38
C TYR A 187 10.36 -8.38 17.22
N ALA A 188 10.56 -8.37 18.55
CA ALA A 188 9.82 -9.24 19.45
C ALA A 188 8.31 -8.91 19.52
N LEU A 189 7.95 -7.63 19.55
CA LEU A 189 6.56 -7.18 19.51
C LEU A 189 5.88 -7.57 18.20
N ASN A 190 6.59 -7.46 17.07
CA ASN A 190 6.04 -7.86 15.79
C ASN A 190 5.91 -9.40 15.69
N ALA A 191 6.85 -10.17 16.22
CA ALA A 191 6.70 -11.61 16.34
C ALA A 191 5.45 -11.96 17.16
N ALA A 192 5.24 -11.31 18.30
CA ALA A 192 4.03 -11.49 19.11
C ALA A 192 2.75 -11.09 18.37
N SER A 193 2.81 -10.08 17.50
CA SER A 193 1.67 -9.66 16.69
C SER A 193 1.25 -10.72 15.65
N PHE A 194 2.20 -11.41 15.04
CA PHE A 194 1.90 -12.55 14.15
C PHE A 194 1.29 -13.73 14.91
N LEU A 195 1.75 -13.98 16.14
CA LEU A 195 1.16 -14.99 17.00
C LEU A 195 -0.30 -14.67 17.31
N ALA A 196 -0.65 -13.39 17.52
CA ALA A 196 -2.02 -12.98 17.74
C ALA A 196 -2.93 -13.29 16.52
N VAL A 197 -2.45 -13.13 15.29
CA VAL A 197 -3.17 -13.54 14.07
C VAL A 197 -3.34 -15.04 13.99
N ILE A 198 -2.29 -15.82 14.30
CA ILE A 198 -2.36 -17.29 14.31
C ILE A 198 -3.41 -17.75 15.32
N ILE A 199 -3.41 -17.19 16.52
CA ILE A 199 -4.42 -17.49 17.55
C ILE A 199 -5.83 -17.13 17.05
N ALA A 200 -6.00 -15.96 16.44
CA ALA A 200 -7.27 -15.54 15.87
C ALA A 200 -7.76 -16.55 14.82
N LEU A 201 -6.89 -16.97 13.89
CA LEU A 201 -7.21 -17.97 12.87
C LEU A 201 -7.59 -19.32 13.49
N LEU A 202 -6.88 -19.79 14.51
CA LEU A 202 -7.18 -21.04 15.20
C LEU A 202 -8.54 -20.99 15.91
N LEU A 203 -8.90 -19.86 16.50
CA LEU A 203 -10.18 -19.65 17.20
C LEU A 203 -11.35 -19.44 16.24
N MET A 204 -11.13 -19.16 14.97
CA MET A 204 -12.20 -19.02 13.97
C MET A 204 -12.87 -20.37 13.71
N ARG A 205 -14.20 -20.34 13.71
CA ARG A 205 -15.07 -21.50 13.43
C ARG A 205 -15.39 -21.68 11.94
N ALA A 206 -15.19 -20.62 11.15
CA ALA A 206 -15.35 -20.70 9.71
C ALA A 206 -14.49 -21.84 9.18
N SER A 207 -15.15 -22.93 8.81
CA SER A 207 -14.55 -23.98 8.01
C SER A 207 -14.43 -23.41 6.62
N ASP A 208 -13.25 -23.43 6.06
CA ASP A 208 -13.03 -23.17 4.64
C ASP A 208 -13.63 -24.37 3.86
N ARG A 209 -14.95 -24.48 3.91
CA ARG A 209 -15.75 -25.18 2.93
C ARG A 209 -15.94 -24.23 1.75
N ALA A 210 -14.84 -23.72 1.21
CA ALA A 210 -14.84 -23.46 -0.20
C ALA A 210 -15.15 -24.83 -0.82
N GLU A 211 -16.38 -25.07 -1.23
CA GLU A 211 -16.59 -25.87 -2.39
C GLU A 211 -15.55 -25.41 -3.36
N ILE A 212 -14.60 -26.27 -3.63
CA ILE A 212 -13.67 -26.12 -4.71
C ILE A 212 -14.60 -26.12 -5.93
N GLU A 213 -15.21 -24.98 -6.20
CA GLU A 213 -15.75 -24.70 -7.50
C GLU A 213 -14.52 -24.77 -8.40
N LYS A 214 -14.40 -25.95 -8.99
CA LYS A 214 -13.40 -26.36 -9.97
C LYS A 214 -13.53 -25.53 -11.26
N ASP A 215 -13.92 -24.31 -11.16
CA ASP A 215 -13.67 -23.31 -12.19
C ASP A 215 -12.42 -22.53 -11.80
N ILE A 216 -11.30 -23.27 -11.78
CA ILE A 216 -10.00 -22.66 -11.98
C ILE A 216 -10.12 -21.97 -13.32
N SER A 217 -10.67 -20.76 -13.31
CA SER A 217 -10.50 -19.83 -14.42
C SER A 217 -9.00 -19.63 -14.46
N LYS A 218 -8.38 -20.51 -15.27
CA LYS A 218 -6.95 -20.57 -15.53
C LYS A 218 -6.48 -19.14 -15.53
N VAL A 219 -5.64 -18.76 -14.56
CA VAL A 219 -4.73 -17.61 -14.72
C VAL A 219 -3.89 -18.02 -15.92
N SER A 220 -4.49 -17.87 -17.09
CA SER A 220 -3.88 -18.23 -18.34
C SER A 220 -2.91 -17.11 -18.63
N ILE A 221 -1.66 -17.45 -18.93
CA ILE A 221 -0.69 -16.51 -19.50
C ILE A 221 -1.34 -15.76 -20.67
N ALA A 222 -2.27 -16.39 -21.39
CA ALA A 222 -3.10 -15.75 -22.42
C ALA A 222 -4.01 -14.64 -21.85
N ALA A 223 -4.59 -14.82 -20.65
CA ALA A 223 -5.41 -13.79 -20.02
C ALA A 223 -4.59 -12.58 -19.55
N LEU A 224 -3.39 -12.83 -19.04
CA LEU A 224 -2.42 -11.75 -18.71
C LEU A 224 -2.00 -11.02 -20.00
N GLY A 225 -1.72 -11.76 -21.09
CA GLY A 225 -1.41 -11.20 -22.39
C GLY A 225 -2.54 -10.34 -22.98
N GLU A 226 -3.80 -10.73 -22.79
CA GLU A 226 -4.96 -9.92 -23.20
C GLU A 226 -5.05 -8.61 -22.38
N GLY A 227 -4.86 -8.68 -21.07
CA GLY A 227 -4.80 -7.51 -20.20
C GLY A 227 -3.68 -6.54 -20.60
N LEU A 228 -2.48 -7.06 -20.84
CA LEU A 228 -1.34 -6.28 -21.28
C LEU A 228 -1.57 -5.63 -22.63
N ARG A 229 -2.12 -6.39 -23.60
CA ARG A 229 -2.49 -5.85 -24.92
C ARG A 229 -3.53 -4.74 -24.84
N PHE A 230 -4.54 -4.89 -23.95
CA PHE A 230 -5.54 -3.85 -23.71
C PHE A 230 -4.90 -2.58 -23.12
N VAL A 231 -4.05 -2.72 -22.11
CA VAL A 231 -3.32 -1.60 -21.49
C VAL A 231 -2.52 -0.85 -22.55
N TRP A 232 -1.71 -1.54 -23.35
CA TRP A 232 -0.90 -0.92 -24.39
C TRP A 232 -1.73 -0.26 -25.51
N LYS A 233 -2.93 -0.77 -25.81
CA LYS A 233 -3.84 -0.19 -26.80
C LYS A 233 -4.64 1.01 -26.27
N THR A 234 -4.60 1.27 -24.97
CA THR A 234 -5.38 2.34 -24.34
C THR A 234 -4.43 3.44 -23.80
N PRO A 235 -4.13 4.48 -24.59
CA PRO A 235 -3.09 5.46 -24.27
C PRO A 235 -3.25 6.10 -22.88
N ILE A 236 -4.48 6.43 -22.48
CA ILE A 236 -4.73 7.05 -21.16
C ILE A 236 -4.36 6.14 -19.98
N ILE A 237 -4.52 4.82 -20.13
CA ILE A 237 -4.11 3.85 -19.12
C ILE A 237 -2.59 3.80 -19.02
N VAL A 238 -1.90 3.70 -20.15
CA VAL A 238 -0.43 3.75 -20.21
C VAL A 238 0.08 5.05 -19.59
N GLN A 239 -0.51 6.20 -19.96
CA GLN A 239 -0.12 7.51 -19.46
C GLN A 239 -0.25 7.58 -17.94
N THR A 240 -1.37 7.09 -17.38
CA THR A 240 -1.58 7.09 -15.92
C THR A 240 -0.63 6.13 -15.19
N MET A 241 -0.34 4.94 -15.74
CA MET A 241 0.59 3.97 -15.14
C MET A 241 2.04 4.44 -15.21
N THR A 242 2.45 4.97 -16.35
CA THR A 242 3.81 5.50 -16.54
C THR A 242 4.08 6.70 -15.63
N LEU A 243 3.11 7.62 -15.53
CA LEU A 243 3.25 8.77 -14.65
C LEU A 243 3.35 8.35 -13.18
N ASP A 244 2.56 7.36 -12.76
CA ASP A 244 2.62 6.76 -11.43
C ASP A 244 3.99 6.16 -11.12
N PHE A 245 4.45 5.30 -12.02
CA PHE A 245 5.74 4.64 -11.86
C PHE A 245 6.89 5.65 -11.79
N ILE A 246 6.94 6.61 -12.71
CA ILE A 246 8.00 7.61 -12.76
C ILE A 246 7.98 8.49 -11.50
N ALA A 247 6.80 8.94 -11.06
CA ALA A 247 6.67 9.76 -9.86
C ALA A 247 7.17 9.02 -8.61
N THR A 248 6.73 7.78 -8.42
CA THR A 248 7.10 6.98 -7.24
C THR A 248 8.53 6.44 -7.32
N PHE A 249 9.06 6.19 -8.51
CA PHE A 249 10.44 5.79 -8.71
C PHE A 249 11.43 6.91 -8.36
N PHE A 250 11.27 8.09 -8.94
CA PHE A 250 12.21 9.18 -8.71
C PHE A 250 12.07 9.88 -7.36
N ALA A 251 10.87 9.98 -6.81
CA ALA A 251 10.68 10.73 -5.56
C ALA A 251 10.52 9.83 -4.31
N SER A 252 11.14 8.64 -4.31
CA SER A 252 11.13 7.70 -3.18
C SER A 252 12.18 8.06 -2.13
N ALA A 253 11.88 9.03 -1.27
CA ALA A 253 12.78 9.48 -0.21
C ALA A 253 12.77 8.58 1.04
N THR A 254 11.85 7.60 1.14
CA THR A 254 11.59 6.84 2.37
C THR A 254 12.77 6.00 2.85
N ALA A 255 13.56 5.43 1.94
CA ALA A 255 14.75 4.65 2.30
C ALA A 255 15.81 5.51 3.01
N LEU A 256 15.90 6.79 2.69
CA LEU A 256 16.92 7.70 3.23
C LEU A 256 16.48 8.40 4.52
N LEU A 257 15.24 8.22 4.99
CA LEU A 257 14.74 8.84 6.23
C LEU A 257 15.63 8.62 7.47
N PRO A 258 16.28 7.45 7.68
CA PRO A 258 17.21 7.28 8.80
C PRO A 258 18.37 8.28 8.76
N ILE A 259 18.94 8.54 7.57
CA ILE A 259 20.03 9.50 7.40
C ILE A 259 19.54 10.92 7.67
N PHE A 260 18.35 11.25 7.14
CA PHE A 260 17.74 12.57 7.43
C PHE A 260 17.47 12.76 8.92
N ALA A 261 16.92 11.76 9.60
CA ALA A 261 16.58 11.85 11.02
C ALA A 261 17.84 12.01 11.90
N GLU A 262 18.92 11.28 11.59
CA GLU A 262 20.12 11.25 12.42
C GLU A 262 21.12 12.35 12.05
N GLU A 263 21.52 12.46 10.77
CA GLU A 263 22.62 13.29 10.33
C GLU A 263 22.23 14.72 9.93
N ILE A 264 20.98 14.89 9.45
CA ILE A 264 20.54 16.17 8.88
C ILE A 264 19.66 16.95 9.85
N LEU A 265 18.71 16.27 10.49
CA LEU A 265 17.73 16.88 11.38
C LEU A 265 18.04 16.66 12.87
N HIS A 266 18.97 15.76 13.19
CA HIS A 266 19.43 15.43 14.54
C HIS A 266 18.29 15.09 15.52
N THR A 267 17.30 14.34 15.05
CA THR A 267 16.10 13.98 15.81
C THR A 267 16.04 12.50 16.21
N GLY A 268 17.03 11.72 15.77
CA GLY A 268 17.19 10.31 16.12
C GLY A 268 16.01 9.44 15.68
N ALA A 269 15.86 8.30 16.35
CA ALA A 269 14.85 7.30 16.02
C ALA A 269 13.41 7.80 16.19
N THR A 270 13.15 8.65 17.18
CA THR A 270 11.80 9.24 17.37
C THR A 270 11.43 10.11 16.19
N GLY A 271 12.35 10.97 15.73
CA GLY A 271 12.16 11.79 14.54
C GLY A 271 11.94 10.95 13.28
N LEU A 272 12.69 9.86 13.12
CA LEU A 272 12.48 8.91 12.04
C LEU A 272 11.05 8.37 12.01
N GLY A 273 10.53 7.94 13.16
CA GLY A 273 9.16 7.41 13.25
C GLY A 273 8.10 8.44 12.84
N LEU A 274 8.26 9.69 13.27
CA LEU A 274 7.34 10.79 12.91
C LEU A 274 7.45 11.16 11.43
N LEU A 275 8.67 11.24 10.89
CA LEU A 275 8.88 11.48 9.45
C LEU A 275 8.28 10.36 8.60
N ALA A 276 8.43 9.10 9.02
CA ALA A 276 7.85 7.96 8.31
C ALA A 276 6.32 7.91 8.40
N ALA A 277 5.71 8.41 9.49
CA ALA A 277 4.26 8.51 9.66
C ALA A 277 3.64 9.69 8.88
N ALA A 278 4.40 10.74 8.59
CA ALA A 278 3.90 11.99 8.02
C ALA A 278 3.19 11.82 6.66
N PRO A 279 3.70 11.03 5.67
CA PRO A 279 3.01 10.82 4.42
C PRO A 279 1.63 10.16 4.62
N ALA A 280 1.55 9.15 5.48
CA ALA A 280 0.28 8.47 5.75
C ALA A 280 -0.73 9.39 6.45
N ALA A 281 -0.29 10.26 7.35
CA ALA A 281 -1.15 11.28 7.98
C ALA A 281 -1.71 12.25 6.93
N GLY A 282 -0.86 12.75 6.02
CA GLY A 282 -1.29 13.59 4.90
C GLY A 282 -2.28 12.88 3.98
N SER A 283 -2.04 11.61 3.68
CA SER A 283 -2.93 10.74 2.88
C SER A 283 -4.32 10.62 3.50
N VAL A 284 -4.40 10.32 4.80
CA VAL A 284 -5.68 10.17 5.52
C VAL A 284 -6.48 11.47 5.51
N ILE A 285 -5.84 12.61 5.82
CA ILE A 285 -6.50 13.93 5.81
C ILE A 285 -7.06 14.22 4.40
N THR A 286 -6.25 13.99 3.37
CA THR A 286 -6.63 14.25 1.99
C THR A 286 -7.75 13.32 1.51
N ALA A 287 -7.71 12.03 1.87
CA ALA A 287 -8.78 11.10 1.54
C ALA A 287 -10.13 11.53 2.15
N LEU A 288 -10.13 12.02 3.39
CA LEU A 288 -11.33 12.57 4.04
C LEU A 288 -11.84 13.84 3.34
N VAL A 289 -10.95 14.73 2.93
CA VAL A 289 -11.31 15.93 2.17
C VAL A 289 -11.89 15.54 0.81
N MET A 290 -11.25 14.65 0.07
CA MET A 290 -11.75 14.19 -1.23
C MET A 290 -13.13 13.50 -1.13
N ALA A 291 -13.36 12.72 -0.07
CA ALA A 291 -14.65 12.09 0.17
C ALA A 291 -15.79 13.12 0.36
N ARG A 292 -15.48 14.31 0.87
CA ARG A 292 -16.47 15.41 1.02
C ARG A 292 -16.65 16.24 -0.25
N LEU A 293 -15.60 16.38 -1.06
CA LEU A 293 -15.65 17.19 -2.29
C LEU A 293 -16.44 16.50 -3.43
N GLY A 294 -16.65 15.18 -3.34
CA GLY A 294 -17.38 14.43 -4.35
C GLY A 294 -16.63 14.34 -5.70
N VAL A 295 -17.38 14.40 -6.81
CA VAL A 295 -16.82 14.19 -8.15
C VAL A 295 -16.12 15.45 -8.65
N LEU A 296 -14.82 15.33 -8.92
CA LEU A 296 -14.02 16.41 -9.50
C LEU A 296 -14.06 16.33 -11.03
N SER A 297 -14.36 17.44 -11.71
CA SER A 297 -14.56 17.48 -13.16
C SER A 297 -13.24 17.36 -13.96
N LYS A 298 -12.21 18.13 -13.61
CA LYS A 298 -10.94 18.22 -14.36
C LYS A 298 -9.90 17.21 -13.86
N GLN A 299 -10.26 15.93 -13.85
CA GLN A 299 -9.45 14.88 -13.20
C GLN A 299 -8.04 14.77 -13.78
N GLY A 300 -7.87 14.86 -15.10
CA GLY A 300 -6.55 14.74 -15.73
C GLY A 300 -5.59 15.86 -15.35
N LYS A 301 -6.06 17.12 -15.30
CA LYS A 301 -5.24 18.26 -14.87
C LYS A 301 -4.86 18.16 -13.39
N LEU A 302 -5.79 17.69 -12.55
CA LEU A 302 -5.55 17.50 -11.13
C LEU A 302 -4.51 16.41 -10.87
N VAL A 303 -4.50 15.32 -11.64
CA VAL A 303 -3.44 14.29 -11.55
C VAL A 303 -2.07 14.91 -11.82
N ILE A 304 -1.92 15.66 -12.91
CA ILE A 304 -0.64 16.29 -13.27
C ILE A 304 -0.21 17.31 -12.21
N PHE A 305 -1.13 18.14 -11.73
CA PHE A 305 -0.87 19.09 -10.67
C PHE A 305 -0.42 18.41 -9.36
N SER A 306 -1.11 17.33 -8.98
CA SER A 306 -0.76 16.57 -7.77
C SER A 306 0.66 15.99 -7.86
N VAL A 307 1.05 15.42 -9.02
CA VAL A 307 2.40 14.89 -9.19
C VAL A 307 3.45 16.00 -9.22
N ALA A 308 3.12 17.19 -9.73
CA ALA A 308 4.00 18.35 -9.65
C ALA A 308 4.21 18.81 -8.19
N VAL A 309 3.14 18.87 -7.39
CA VAL A 309 3.21 19.16 -5.94
C VAL A 309 4.02 18.10 -5.21
N TYR A 310 3.83 16.83 -5.53
CA TYR A 310 4.60 15.71 -4.99
C TYR A 310 6.10 15.93 -5.21
N GLY A 311 6.53 16.18 -6.45
CA GLY A 311 7.93 16.44 -6.79
C GLY A 311 8.50 17.70 -6.12
N ALA A 312 7.74 18.81 -6.12
CA ALA A 312 8.14 20.06 -5.47
C ALA A 312 8.31 19.89 -3.96
N ALA A 313 7.36 19.22 -3.30
CA ALA A 313 7.47 18.93 -1.86
C ALA A 313 8.68 18.04 -1.54
N THR A 314 9.00 17.06 -2.41
CA THR A 314 10.19 16.22 -2.26
C THR A 314 11.47 17.04 -2.39
N ILE A 315 11.56 18.01 -3.32
CA ILE A 315 12.70 18.92 -3.43
C ILE A 315 12.87 19.73 -2.15
N VAL A 316 11.79 20.34 -1.65
CA VAL A 316 11.84 21.16 -0.44
C VAL A 316 12.23 20.29 0.77
N PHE A 317 11.71 19.05 0.87
CA PHE A 317 12.15 18.09 1.89
C PHE A 317 13.65 17.81 1.82
N GLY A 318 14.19 17.53 0.63
CA GLY A 318 15.63 17.25 0.42
C GLY A 318 16.55 18.41 0.81
N LEU A 319 16.06 19.66 0.67
CA LEU A 319 16.79 20.88 1.06
C LEU A 319 16.57 21.27 2.53
N SER A 320 15.54 20.75 3.17
CA SER A 320 15.14 21.15 4.51
C SER A 320 16.16 20.72 5.57
N ARG A 321 16.42 21.64 6.52
CA ARG A 321 17.22 21.42 7.74
C ARG A 321 16.37 21.58 9.01
N TRP A 322 15.07 21.78 8.84
CA TRP A 322 14.15 22.02 9.93
C TRP A 322 13.13 20.89 10.00
N PHE A 323 13.05 20.21 11.14
CA PHE A 323 12.24 19.02 11.35
C PHE A 323 10.76 19.22 10.99
N TRP A 324 10.14 20.30 11.45
CA TRP A 324 8.72 20.55 11.22
C TRP A 324 8.40 20.84 9.75
N LEU A 325 9.31 21.52 9.03
CA LEU A 325 9.18 21.72 7.60
C LEU A 325 9.32 20.40 6.84
N SER A 326 10.30 19.57 7.22
CA SER A 326 10.49 18.24 6.65
C SER A 326 9.26 17.37 6.84
N MET A 327 8.70 17.35 8.04
CA MET A 327 7.48 16.62 8.36
C MET A 327 6.27 17.14 7.56
N LEU A 328 6.11 18.46 7.43
CA LEU A 328 5.05 19.07 6.63
C LEU A 328 5.19 18.70 5.14
N MET A 329 6.40 18.77 4.59
CA MET A 329 6.65 18.42 3.19
C MET A 329 6.34 16.94 2.91
N LEU A 330 6.73 16.03 3.80
CA LEU A 330 6.38 14.62 3.71
C LEU A 330 4.86 14.38 3.81
N ALA A 331 4.16 15.13 4.66
CA ALA A 331 2.69 15.07 4.72
C ALA A 331 2.05 15.57 3.41
N ILE A 332 2.59 16.63 2.79
CA ILE A 332 2.17 17.12 1.47
C ILE A 332 2.46 16.08 0.38
N VAL A 333 3.60 15.40 0.43
CA VAL A 333 3.93 14.28 -0.46
C VAL A 333 2.84 13.21 -0.40
N GLY A 334 2.47 12.74 0.79
CA GLY A 334 1.40 11.76 0.96
C GLY A 334 0.02 12.27 0.54
N ALA A 335 -0.28 13.54 0.80
CA ALA A 335 -1.51 14.20 0.35
C ALA A 335 -1.61 14.23 -1.19
N ALA A 336 -0.55 14.67 -1.85
CA ALA A 336 -0.46 14.77 -3.30
C ALA A 336 -0.55 13.39 -3.98
N ASP A 337 0.14 12.38 -3.41
CA ASP A 337 0.05 10.99 -3.89
C ASP A 337 -1.38 10.45 -3.78
N THR A 338 -2.08 10.72 -2.69
CA THR A 338 -3.47 10.27 -2.50
C THR A 338 -4.40 10.88 -3.54
N VAL A 339 -4.33 12.19 -3.80
CA VAL A 339 -5.13 12.84 -4.87
C VAL A 339 -4.83 12.17 -6.21
N SER A 340 -3.55 12.04 -6.54
CA SER A 340 -3.11 11.45 -7.80
C SER A 340 -3.59 10.00 -7.94
N THR A 341 -3.41 9.17 -6.92
CA THR A 341 -3.77 7.74 -6.93
C THR A 341 -5.27 7.53 -7.05
N VAL A 342 -6.09 8.26 -6.29
CA VAL A 342 -7.57 8.15 -6.36
C VAL A 342 -8.07 8.53 -7.74
N LEU A 343 -7.59 9.65 -8.29
CA LEU A 343 -8.03 10.11 -9.62
C LEU A 343 -7.57 9.15 -10.73
N ARG A 344 -6.31 8.70 -10.71
CA ARG A 344 -5.80 7.73 -11.69
C ARG A 344 -6.56 6.41 -11.63
N GLN A 345 -6.87 5.92 -10.43
CA GLN A 345 -7.63 4.69 -10.26
C GLN A 345 -9.06 4.85 -10.79
N THR A 346 -9.71 5.99 -10.51
CA THR A 346 -11.03 6.32 -11.05
C THR A 346 -11.02 6.34 -12.57
N ILE A 347 -10.08 7.08 -13.19
CA ILE A 347 -9.94 7.15 -14.65
C ILE A 347 -9.77 5.74 -15.24
N ARG A 348 -8.85 4.94 -14.70
CA ARG A 348 -8.59 3.57 -15.18
C ARG A 348 -9.82 2.68 -15.10
N GLN A 349 -10.57 2.75 -14.00
CA GLN A 349 -11.79 1.94 -13.83
C GLN A 349 -12.92 2.37 -14.78
N MET A 350 -13.07 3.66 -15.03
CA MET A 350 -14.09 4.18 -15.94
C MET A 350 -13.82 3.85 -17.41
N VAL A 351 -12.55 3.89 -17.81
CA VAL A 351 -12.13 3.60 -19.21
C VAL A 351 -12.07 2.09 -19.50
N THR A 352 -12.00 1.25 -18.45
CA THR A 352 -11.81 -0.19 -18.62
C THR A 352 -13.17 -0.92 -18.62
N PRO A 353 -13.51 -1.70 -19.69
CA PRO A 353 -14.69 -2.55 -19.72
C PRO A 353 -14.71 -3.55 -18.56
N ASN A 354 -15.91 -3.85 -18.03
CA ASN A 354 -16.08 -4.73 -16.86
C ASN A 354 -15.31 -6.06 -16.99
N ARG A 355 -15.34 -6.68 -18.18
CA ARG A 355 -14.65 -7.94 -18.48
C ARG A 355 -13.13 -7.88 -18.28
N LEU A 356 -12.50 -6.71 -18.47
CA LEU A 356 -11.05 -6.54 -18.45
C LEU A 356 -10.54 -5.86 -17.16
N ARG A 357 -11.42 -5.41 -16.26
CA ARG A 357 -11.03 -4.69 -15.03
C ARG A 357 -10.05 -5.48 -14.16
N GLY A 358 -10.32 -6.75 -13.91
CA GLY A 358 -9.41 -7.58 -13.11
C GLY A 358 -8.03 -7.72 -13.76
N ARG A 359 -7.98 -7.94 -15.08
CA ARG A 359 -6.71 -8.09 -15.82
C ARG A 359 -5.91 -6.78 -15.85
N MET A 360 -6.58 -5.65 -16.07
CA MET A 360 -5.97 -4.32 -15.99
C MET A 360 -5.41 -4.06 -14.59
N THR A 361 -6.16 -4.40 -13.54
CA THR A 361 -5.73 -4.23 -12.15
C THR A 361 -4.49 -5.07 -11.84
N SER A 362 -4.40 -6.31 -12.34
CA SER A 362 -3.21 -7.16 -12.17
C SER A 362 -1.97 -6.55 -12.82
N VAL A 363 -2.10 -6.00 -14.05
CA VAL A 363 -1.00 -5.29 -14.70
C VAL A 363 -0.61 -4.05 -13.90
N ASN A 364 -1.60 -3.25 -13.45
CA ASN A 364 -1.34 -2.05 -12.65
C ASN A 364 -0.60 -2.36 -11.34
N MET A 365 -0.88 -3.51 -10.70
CA MET A 365 -0.24 -3.90 -9.44
C MET A 365 1.29 -4.03 -9.57
N ILE A 366 1.77 -4.47 -10.73
CA ILE A 366 3.22 -4.57 -11.01
C ILE A 366 3.87 -3.18 -10.97
N PHE A 367 3.25 -2.19 -11.63
CA PHE A 367 3.75 -0.82 -11.64
C PHE A 367 3.64 -0.17 -10.25
N PHE A 368 2.50 -0.35 -9.59
CA PHE A 368 2.21 0.23 -8.28
C PHE A 368 3.15 -0.30 -7.18
N MET A 369 3.44 -1.62 -7.18
CA MET A 369 4.34 -2.20 -6.17
C MET A 369 5.82 -2.05 -6.55
N GLY A 370 6.15 -2.06 -7.85
CA GLY A 370 7.54 -2.00 -8.29
C GLY A 370 8.14 -0.60 -8.18
N GLY A 371 7.37 0.44 -8.47
CA GLY A 371 7.85 1.83 -8.51
C GLY A 371 8.54 2.28 -7.22
N PRO A 372 7.85 2.27 -6.06
CA PRO A 372 8.43 2.75 -4.80
C PRO A 372 9.68 1.98 -4.37
N GLN A 373 9.69 0.65 -4.44
CA GLN A 373 10.82 -0.16 -3.96
C GLN A 373 12.03 -0.07 -4.88
N LEU A 374 11.82 0.02 -6.19
CA LEU A 374 12.92 0.28 -7.13
C LEU A 374 13.44 1.70 -6.96
N GLY A 375 12.56 2.66 -6.63
CA GLY A 375 12.95 4.01 -6.28
C GLY A 375 13.74 4.09 -4.98
N GLU A 376 13.45 3.26 -3.98
CA GLU A 376 14.27 3.14 -2.76
C GLU A 376 15.70 2.70 -3.10
N LEU A 377 15.87 1.74 -4.01
CA LEU A 377 17.19 1.31 -4.47
C LEU A 377 17.90 2.43 -5.25
N GLU A 378 17.20 3.07 -6.18
CA GLU A 378 17.73 4.19 -6.95
C GLU A 378 18.21 5.32 -6.03
N ALA A 379 17.36 5.74 -5.09
CA ALA A 379 17.69 6.76 -4.11
C ALA A 379 18.91 6.39 -3.28
N GLY A 380 19.04 5.11 -2.88
CA GLY A 380 20.22 4.61 -2.16
C GLY A 380 21.50 4.65 -2.99
N VAL A 381 21.45 4.26 -4.27
CA VAL A 381 22.57 4.31 -5.21
C VAL A 381 23.00 5.77 -5.46
N VAL A 382 22.05 6.64 -5.78
CA VAL A 382 22.32 8.06 -6.06
C VAL A 382 22.84 8.75 -4.80
N ALA A 383 22.29 8.44 -3.62
CA ALA A 383 22.78 8.99 -2.36
C ALA A 383 24.22 8.56 -2.01
N ALA A 384 24.62 7.34 -2.40
CA ALA A 384 25.99 6.89 -2.24
C ALA A 384 26.99 7.65 -3.13
N LEU A 385 26.53 8.20 -4.27
CA LEU A 385 27.37 8.95 -5.21
C LEU A 385 27.43 10.46 -4.92
N ILE A 386 26.30 11.08 -4.61
CA ILE A 386 26.19 12.55 -4.48
C ILE A 386 25.67 13.03 -3.13
N GLY A 387 25.43 12.12 -2.19
CA GLY A 387 24.90 12.41 -0.86
C GLY A 387 23.38 12.39 -0.78
N SER A 388 22.84 12.13 0.42
CA SER A 388 21.42 11.86 0.64
C SER A 388 20.52 13.06 0.33
N SER A 389 20.89 14.27 0.72
CA SER A 389 20.11 15.48 0.40
C SER A 389 20.00 15.71 -1.11
N LEU A 390 21.12 15.61 -1.84
CA LEU A 390 21.13 15.82 -3.28
C LEU A 390 20.41 14.68 -4.03
N SER A 391 20.47 13.45 -3.53
CA SER A 391 19.70 12.33 -4.09
C SER A 391 18.20 12.62 -4.04
N VAL A 392 17.66 13.02 -2.89
CA VAL A 392 16.25 13.37 -2.75
C VAL A 392 15.85 14.56 -3.62
N VAL A 393 16.70 15.58 -3.70
CA VAL A 393 16.47 16.75 -4.57
C VAL A 393 16.46 16.31 -6.04
N ALA A 394 17.44 15.51 -6.46
CA ALA A 394 17.53 15.00 -7.84
C ALA A 394 16.30 14.16 -8.20
N GLY A 395 15.83 13.31 -7.30
CA GLY A 395 14.60 12.55 -7.46
C GLY A 395 13.37 13.45 -7.62
N GLY A 396 13.22 14.46 -6.76
CA GLY A 396 12.15 15.45 -6.87
C GLY A 396 12.20 16.24 -8.19
N VAL A 397 13.39 16.66 -8.64
CA VAL A 397 13.61 17.30 -9.94
C VAL A 397 13.25 16.36 -11.09
N GLY A 398 13.67 15.08 -11.03
CA GLY A 398 13.31 14.07 -12.00
C GLY A 398 11.79 13.90 -12.12
N CYS A 399 11.08 13.90 -10.98
CA CYS A 399 9.61 13.88 -10.94
C CYS A 399 9.01 15.13 -11.63
N VAL A 400 9.49 16.33 -11.35
CA VAL A 400 9.02 17.59 -11.97
C VAL A 400 9.30 17.59 -13.48
N ILE A 401 10.46 17.14 -13.91
CA ILE A 401 10.80 17.00 -15.35
C ILE A 401 9.85 16.01 -16.02
N ALA A 402 9.58 14.86 -15.39
CA ALA A 402 8.66 13.87 -15.92
C ALA A 402 7.24 14.42 -16.08
N VAL A 403 6.75 15.21 -15.11
CA VAL A 403 5.46 15.91 -15.18
C VAL A 403 5.44 16.93 -16.32
N SER A 404 6.51 17.69 -16.46
CA SER A 404 6.65 18.68 -17.54
C SER A 404 6.63 17.99 -18.93
N ALA A 405 7.35 16.87 -19.04
CA ALA A 405 7.27 16.03 -20.24
C ALA A 405 5.86 15.46 -20.46
N ALA A 406 5.18 15.01 -19.38
CA ALA A 406 3.82 14.49 -19.46
C ALA A 406 2.81 15.53 -19.96
N CYS A 407 3.02 16.82 -19.69
CA CYS A 407 2.20 17.89 -20.26
C CYS A 407 2.24 17.92 -21.80
N VAL A 408 3.31 17.41 -22.41
CA VAL A 408 3.49 17.37 -23.87
C VAL A 408 2.94 16.06 -24.46
N TRP A 409 3.29 14.89 -23.88
CA TRP A 409 2.92 13.58 -24.45
C TRP A 409 1.61 13.02 -23.91
N ALA A 410 1.20 13.37 -22.68
CA ALA A 410 -0.02 12.84 -22.06
C ALA A 410 -1.27 13.68 -22.36
N LYS A 411 -1.44 14.09 -23.61
CA LYS A 411 -2.56 14.95 -24.06
C LYS A 411 -3.93 14.34 -23.77
N ASN A 412 -4.06 13.01 -23.89
CA ASN A 412 -5.32 12.31 -23.59
C ASN A 412 -5.68 12.42 -22.10
N LEU A 413 -4.68 12.29 -21.22
CA LEU A 413 -4.88 12.48 -19.78
C LEU A 413 -5.24 13.93 -19.45
N LEU A 414 -4.51 14.91 -20.00
CA LEU A 414 -4.78 16.35 -19.77
C LEU A 414 -6.18 16.79 -20.17
N ARG A 415 -6.70 16.21 -21.26
CA ARG A 415 -8.03 16.52 -21.80
C ARG A 415 -9.14 15.72 -21.16
N TYR A 416 -8.79 14.78 -20.27
CA TYR A 416 -9.80 13.97 -19.61
C TYR A 416 -10.58 14.81 -18.59
N GLU A 417 -11.84 15.07 -18.93
CA GLU A 417 -12.82 15.75 -18.07
C GLU A 417 -14.00 14.80 -17.88
N ARG A 418 -14.42 14.62 -16.65
CA ARG A 418 -15.61 13.85 -16.34
C ARG A 418 -16.81 14.78 -16.41
N HIS A 419 -17.69 14.59 -17.38
CA HIS A 419 -18.95 15.33 -17.47
C HIS A 419 -19.94 14.73 -16.46
N SER A 420 -20.52 15.57 -15.62
CA SER A 420 -21.56 15.20 -14.64
C SER A 420 -22.83 14.66 -15.30
N THR A 421 -23.03 14.96 -16.58
CA THR A 421 -24.21 14.59 -17.37
C THR A 421 -24.24 13.12 -17.81
N GLU A 422 -23.10 12.41 -17.84
CA GLU A 422 -23.08 10.98 -18.23
C GLU A 422 -23.64 10.04 -17.16
N LEU A 423 -23.69 10.48 -15.90
CA LEU A 423 -24.26 9.68 -14.82
C LEU A 423 -25.80 9.63 -14.85
N GLU A 424 -26.47 10.66 -15.36
CA GLU A 424 -27.93 10.66 -15.50
C GLU A 424 -28.40 9.85 -16.72
N SER A 425 -27.62 9.82 -17.81
CA SER A 425 -27.98 9.08 -19.02
C SER A 425 -27.81 7.56 -18.87
N ASP A 426 -26.82 7.09 -18.10
CA ASP A 426 -26.58 5.64 -17.87
C ASP A 426 -27.60 5.01 -16.91
N PHE A 427 -28.25 5.81 -16.06
CA PHE A 427 -29.35 5.34 -15.20
C PHE A 427 -30.72 5.33 -15.89
N VAL A 428 -30.89 6.15 -16.95
CA VAL A 428 -32.16 6.28 -17.68
C VAL A 428 -32.25 5.30 -18.86
N ASN A 429 -31.12 4.84 -19.42
CA ASN A 429 -31.05 4.00 -20.63
C ASN A 429 -30.60 2.55 -20.38
N LYS A 430 -30.90 1.95 -19.23
CA LYS A 430 -30.87 0.48 -19.11
C LYS A 430 -32.25 -0.06 -19.50
N PRO A 431 -32.43 -0.72 -20.65
CA PRO A 431 -33.56 -1.59 -20.84
C PRO A 431 -33.44 -2.78 -19.91
N ASP A 432 -34.57 -3.12 -19.28
CA ASP A 432 -34.79 -4.28 -18.40
C ASP A 432 -34.39 -5.63 -19.03
#